data_167fd90ef38920e2d68e15a85d71ce25
#
_entry.id   167fd90ef38920e2d68e15a85d71ce25
#
_cell.length_a   1.000
_cell.length_b   1.000
_cell.length_c   1.000
_cell.angle_alpha   90.00
_cell.angle_beta   90.00
_cell.angle_gamma   90.00
#
_symmetry.space_group_name_H-M   'P 1'
#
loop_
_entity.id
_entity.type
_entity.pdbx_description
1 polymer ?
#
loop_
_entity_poly.entity_id
_entity_poly.type
_entity_poly.pdbx_seq_one_letter_code
_entity_poly.pdbx_strand_id
1 'polypeptide(L)'
;MIDLEINCLSKVFYVRKLDRDDVGLIYDLCSKNHIFYQYHPPFVTMESILKDIQALPPGKSYDDKFYVGFFESETLVAIMDLILDYPAKEITFIGLFMTNMQYQNKGIGSKIIAELGMYLKLFHYKKIQIKVDKGNPQSYFFWLKNNFNVIREDKHILMERAI
;
A
#
# COMPACT_ATOMS: atom_id res chain seq x y z
N MET A 1 -11.28 18.59 5.06
CA MET A 1 -11.23 17.14 4.75
C MET A 1 -11.09 16.98 3.26
N ILE A 2 -10.16 16.17 2.83
CA ILE A 2 -9.98 15.85 1.41
C ILE A 2 -10.88 14.66 1.10
N ASP A 3 -11.76 14.81 0.16
CA ASP A 3 -12.63 13.72 -0.30
C ASP A 3 -11.97 13.05 -1.50
N LEU A 4 -11.22 11.97 -1.24
CA LEU A 4 -10.62 11.18 -2.30
C LEU A 4 -11.68 10.30 -2.96
N GLU A 5 -11.85 10.49 -4.25
CA GLU A 5 -12.60 9.54 -5.06
C GLU A 5 -11.75 8.30 -5.31
N ILE A 6 -11.97 7.26 -4.55
CA ILE A 6 -11.16 6.05 -4.54
C ILE A 6 -11.06 5.42 -5.93
N ASN A 7 -12.13 5.49 -6.73
CA ASN A 7 -12.14 4.99 -8.10
C ASN A 7 -11.11 5.66 -9.01
N CYS A 8 -10.65 6.86 -8.64
CA CYS A 8 -9.66 7.62 -9.42
C CYS A 8 -8.22 7.27 -9.07
N LEU A 9 -7.98 6.40 -8.09
CA LEU A 9 -6.64 5.96 -7.73
C LEU A 9 -5.97 5.13 -8.83
N SER A 10 -6.74 4.52 -9.72
CA SER A 10 -6.23 3.82 -10.89
C SER A 10 -7.10 4.10 -12.11
N LYS A 11 -6.46 4.20 -13.27
CA LYS A 11 -7.15 4.33 -14.56
C LYS A 11 -7.43 2.96 -15.21
N VAL A 12 -6.78 1.91 -14.73
CA VAL A 12 -6.81 0.57 -15.32
C VAL A 12 -7.64 -0.38 -14.48
N PHE A 13 -7.51 -0.30 -13.17
CA PHE A 13 -8.18 -1.21 -12.24
C PHE A 13 -9.35 -0.53 -11.56
N TYR A 14 -10.40 -1.30 -11.30
CA TYR A 14 -11.46 -0.85 -10.40
C TYR A 14 -10.93 -0.84 -8.97
N VAL A 15 -11.13 0.28 -8.27
CA VAL A 15 -10.65 0.43 -6.89
C VAL A 15 -11.83 0.65 -5.97
N ARG A 16 -11.88 -0.11 -4.88
CA ARG A 16 -12.84 0.07 -3.81
C ARG A 16 -12.23 -0.16 -2.43
N LYS A 17 -12.86 0.37 -1.41
CA LYS A 17 -12.49 0.04 -0.03
C LYS A 17 -12.73 -1.43 0.23
N LEU A 18 -11.81 -2.02 0.99
CA LEU A 18 -11.93 -3.37 1.54
C LEU A 18 -12.31 -3.27 3.02
N ASP A 19 -13.15 -4.18 3.45
CA ASP A 19 -13.60 -4.26 4.83
C ASP A 19 -13.50 -5.69 5.38
N ARG A 20 -14.05 -5.91 6.56
CA ARG A 20 -14.01 -7.22 7.22
C ARG A 20 -14.64 -8.35 6.40
N ASP A 21 -15.58 -8.05 5.53
CA ASP A 21 -16.22 -9.05 4.68
C ASP A 21 -15.30 -9.53 3.56
N ASP A 22 -14.23 -8.77 3.27
CA ASP A 22 -13.23 -9.09 2.27
C ASP A 22 -12.04 -9.89 2.81
N VAL A 23 -12.04 -10.24 4.09
CA VAL A 23 -10.88 -10.86 4.76
C VAL A 23 -10.41 -12.14 4.08
N GLY A 24 -11.32 -12.96 3.58
CA GLY A 24 -10.98 -14.19 2.87
C GLY A 24 -10.28 -13.92 1.54
N LEU A 25 -10.73 -12.90 0.82
CA LEU A 25 -10.15 -12.48 -0.44
C LEU A 25 -8.74 -11.89 -0.24
N ILE A 26 -8.56 -11.09 0.81
CA ILE A 26 -7.27 -10.53 1.19
C ILE A 26 -6.31 -11.65 1.61
N TYR A 27 -6.79 -12.60 2.40
CA TYR A 27 -5.98 -13.74 2.84
C TYR A 27 -5.48 -14.57 1.64
N ASP A 28 -6.34 -14.81 0.66
CA ASP A 28 -5.95 -15.55 -0.54
C ASP A 28 -4.81 -14.85 -1.30
N LEU A 29 -4.85 -13.54 -1.41
CA LEU A 29 -3.76 -12.76 -2.01
C LEU A 29 -2.49 -12.79 -1.16
N CYS A 30 -2.61 -12.50 0.12
CA CYS A 30 -1.47 -12.37 1.04
C CYS A 30 -0.73 -13.68 1.25
N SER A 31 -1.47 -14.79 1.45
CA SER A 31 -0.91 -16.09 1.80
C SER A 31 0.00 -16.68 0.72
N LYS A 32 -0.10 -16.20 -0.50
CA LYS A 32 0.76 -16.62 -1.61
C LYS A 32 2.05 -15.82 -1.71
N ASN A 33 2.17 -14.72 -0.95
CA ASN A 33 3.34 -13.85 -0.95
C ASN A 33 4.36 -14.28 0.12
N HIS A 34 4.95 -15.47 -0.06
CA HIS A 34 5.86 -16.08 0.92
C HIS A 34 7.11 -15.24 1.18
N ILE A 35 7.67 -14.60 0.16
CA ILE A 35 8.86 -13.76 0.30
C ILE A 35 8.59 -12.60 1.25
N PHE A 36 7.44 -11.95 1.14
CA PHE A 36 7.09 -10.85 2.04
C PHE A 36 7.12 -11.32 3.50
N TYR A 37 6.45 -12.43 3.82
CA TYR A 37 6.34 -12.91 5.20
C TYR A 37 7.61 -13.58 5.73
N GLN A 38 8.54 -13.95 4.85
CA GLN A 38 9.88 -14.38 5.27
C GLN A 38 10.61 -13.25 6.01
N TYR A 39 10.41 -12.00 5.61
CA TYR A 39 11.03 -10.82 6.20
C TYR A 39 10.11 -10.04 7.13
N HIS A 40 8.84 -10.40 7.15
CA HIS A 40 7.80 -9.76 7.96
C HIS A 40 6.98 -10.81 8.74
N PRO A 41 7.62 -11.57 9.66
CA PRO A 41 6.91 -12.55 10.47
C PRO A 41 5.99 -11.87 11.49
N PRO A 42 4.96 -12.56 11.97
CA PRO A 42 4.53 -13.91 11.62
C PRO A 42 3.79 -13.99 10.29
N PHE A 43 3.63 -15.22 9.78
CA PHE A 43 2.84 -15.45 8.57
C PHE A 43 1.41 -14.94 8.75
N VAL A 44 0.80 -14.47 7.66
CA VAL A 44 -0.53 -13.88 7.67
C VAL A 44 -1.60 -14.83 8.21
N THR A 45 -2.53 -14.28 8.98
CA THR A 45 -3.76 -14.94 9.41
C THR A 45 -4.95 -14.02 9.10
N MET A 46 -6.16 -14.58 9.10
CA MET A 46 -7.36 -13.75 8.93
C MET A 46 -7.49 -12.73 10.06
N GLU A 47 -7.08 -13.10 11.27
CA GLU A 47 -7.07 -12.20 12.42
C GLU A 47 -6.08 -11.05 12.24
N SER A 48 -4.88 -11.32 11.71
CA SER A 48 -3.90 -10.25 11.46
C SER A 48 -4.38 -9.27 10.38
N ILE A 49 -5.10 -9.75 9.38
CA ILE A 49 -5.72 -8.89 8.35
C ILE A 49 -6.77 -7.97 8.98
N LEU A 50 -7.63 -8.50 9.83
CA LEU A 50 -8.64 -7.69 10.54
C LEU A 50 -7.99 -6.61 11.39
N LYS A 51 -6.88 -6.93 12.07
CA LYS A 51 -6.10 -5.94 12.82
C LYS A 51 -5.52 -4.85 11.92
N ASP A 52 -5.01 -5.23 10.76
CA ASP A 52 -4.44 -4.27 9.80
C ASP A 52 -5.50 -3.31 9.25
N ILE A 53 -6.69 -3.82 8.94
CA ILE A 53 -7.81 -2.99 8.48
C ILE A 53 -8.20 -1.96 9.55
N GLN A 54 -8.14 -2.34 10.82
CA GLN A 54 -8.54 -1.48 11.94
C GLN A 54 -7.41 -0.58 12.47
N ALA A 55 -6.15 -0.89 12.15
CA ALA A 55 -5.00 -0.17 12.69
C ALA A 55 -4.97 1.28 12.23
N LEU A 56 -4.69 2.18 13.18
CA LEU A 56 -4.51 3.60 12.91
C LEU A 56 -3.19 4.07 13.54
N PRO A 57 -2.38 4.83 12.80
CA PRO A 57 -1.22 5.49 13.39
C PRO A 57 -1.66 6.55 14.42
N PRO A 58 -0.77 6.97 15.33
CA PRO A 58 -1.10 8.01 16.30
C PRO A 58 -1.60 9.28 15.63
N GLY A 59 -2.70 9.84 16.16
CA GLY A 59 -3.27 11.09 15.70
C GLY A 59 -4.13 10.99 14.44
N LYS A 60 -4.32 9.80 13.89
CA LYS A 60 -5.13 9.59 12.67
C LYS A 60 -6.49 8.97 13.00
N SER A 61 -7.46 9.19 12.11
CA SER A 61 -8.80 8.61 12.19
C SER A 61 -9.10 7.76 10.95
N TYR A 62 -10.24 7.07 10.97
CA TYR A 62 -10.67 6.28 9.80
C TYR A 62 -11.00 7.14 8.57
N ASP A 63 -11.23 8.44 8.75
CA ASP A 63 -11.39 9.38 7.62
C ASP A 63 -10.06 9.59 6.87
N ASP A 64 -8.94 9.34 7.52
CA ASP A 64 -7.60 9.47 6.92
C ASP A 64 -7.10 8.16 6.30
N LYS A 65 -7.77 7.05 6.57
CA LYS A 65 -7.32 5.71 6.19
C LYS A 65 -8.12 5.15 5.04
N PHE A 66 -7.39 4.66 4.03
CA PHE A 66 -7.98 4.02 2.84
C PHE A 66 -7.34 2.65 2.64
N TYR A 67 -7.95 1.62 3.19
CA TYR A 67 -7.56 0.23 2.92
C TYR A 67 -8.32 -0.23 1.69
N VAL A 68 -7.64 -0.31 0.55
CA VAL A 68 -8.28 -0.48 -0.75
C VAL A 68 -7.78 -1.71 -1.50
N GLY A 69 -8.64 -2.22 -2.36
CA GLY A 69 -8.30 -3.26 -3.33
C GLY A 69 -8.41 -2.74 -4.74
N PHE A 70 -7.48 -3.21 -5.57
CA PHE A 70 -7.45 -2.99 -7.02
C PHE A 70 -7.93 -4.25 -7.71
N PHE A 71 -8.94 -4.14 -8.57
CA PHE A 71 -9.59 -5.29 -9.18
C PHE A 71 -9.52 -5.25 -10.70
N GLU A 72 -9.30 -6.42 -11.28
CA GLU A 72 -9.55 -6.70 -12.68
C GLU A 72 -10.74 -7.66 -12.73
N SER A 73 -11.91 -7.17 -13.17
CA SER A 73 -13.18 -7.89 -13.00
C SER A 73 -13.38 -8.27 -11.53
N GLU A 74 -13.52 -9.53 -11.19
CA GLU A 74 -13.70 -10.00 -9.82
C GLU A 74 -12.38 -10.38 -9.12
N THR A 75 -11.26 -10.32 -9.84
CA THR A 75 -9.96 -10.72 -9.32
C THR A 75 -9.30 -9.58 -8.57
N LEU A 76 -8.93 -9.81 -7.32
CA LEU A 76 -8.13 -8.86 -6.53
C LEU A 76 -6.68 -8.91 -7.02
N VAL A 77 -6.25 -7.81 -7.64
CA VAL A 77 -4.91 -7.67 -8.24
C VAL A 77 -3.89 -7.17 -7.22
N ALA A 78 -4.30 -6.24 -6.36
CA ALA A 78 -3.43 -5.65 -5.35
C ALA A 78 -4.25 -5.10 -4.19
N ILE A 79 -3.60 -4.98 -3.04
CA ILE A 79 -4.12 -4.29 -1.87
C ILE A 79 -3.18 -3.16 -1.46
N MET A 80 -3.75 -2.11 -0.87
CA MET A 80 -3.00 -0.97 -0.36
C MET A 80 -3.65 -0.42 0.89
N ASP A 81 -2.84 -0.13 1.91
CA ASP A 81 -3.24 0.63 3.08
C ASP A 81 -2.63 2.02 2.97
N LEU A 82 -3.47 3.02 2.75
CA LEU A 82 -3.06 4.40 2.49
C LEU A 82 -3.52 5.30 3.62
N ILE A 83 -2.60 6.06 4.21
CA ILE A 83 -2.89 7.00 5.29
C ILE A 83 -2.54 8.41 4.81
N LEU A 84 -3.53 9.30 4.84
CA LEU A 84 -3.36 10.69 4.43
C LEU A 84 -2.79 11.54 5.57
N ASP A 85 -1.99 12.54 5.22
CA ASP A 85 -1.40 13.48 6.17
C ASP A 85 -0.69 12.80 7.35
N TYR A 86 0.12 11.81 7.02
CA TYR A 86 0.94 11.07 7.98
C TYR A 86 2.34 10.78 7.39
N PRO A 87 3.42 10.94 8.16
CA PRO A 87 3.51 11.42 9.55
C PRO A 87 3.30 12.91 9.72
N ALA A 88 3.15 13.66 8.64
CA ALA A 88 2.92 15.09 8.65
C ALA A 88 1.97 15.50 7.51
N LYS A 89 1.46 16.72 7.57
CA LYS A 89 0.60 17.29 6.55
C LYS A 89 1.26 17.22 5.16
N GLU A 90 0.48 16.97 4.13
CA GLU A 90 0.92 16.87 2.72
C GLU A 90 1.83 15.65 2.44
N ILE A 91 1.97 14.73 3.39
CA ILE A 91 2.64 13.45 3.20
C ILE A 91 1.59 12.34 3.26
N THR A 92 1.65 11.41 2.33
CA THR A 92 0.84 10.21 2.33
C THR A 92 1.72 9.02 2.67
N PHE A 93 1.25 8.17 3.56
CA PHE A 93 1.98 6.99 4.00
C PHE A 93 1.32 5.72 3.48
N ILE A 94 2.10 4.84 2.89
CA ILE A 94 1.65 3.51 2.49
C ILE A 94 2.00 2.55 3.63
N GLY A 95 0.99 2.08 4.35
CA GLY A 95 1.17 1.10 5.43
C GLY A 95 1.41 -0.31 4.91
N LEU A 96 0.82 -0.64 3.77
CA LEU A 96 0.97 -1.93 3.11
C LEU A 96 0.70 -1.76 1.63
N PHE A 97 1.49 -2.40 0.79
CA PHE A 97 1.21 -2.59 -0.62
C PHE A 97 1.65 -3.98 -1.05
N MET A 98 0.72 -4.74 -1.60
CA MET A 98 0.99 -6.11 -2.01
C MET A 98 0.23 -6.46 -3.29
N THR A 99 0.93 -7.05 -4.26
CA THR A 99 0.34 -7.50 -5.52
C THR A 99 0.08 -8.99 -5.50
N ASN A 100 -1.02 -9.41 -6.12
CA ASN A 100 -1.30 -10.81 -6.37
C ASN A 100 -0.14 -11.43 -7.17
N MET A 101 0.35 -12.59 -6.73
CA MET A 101 1.50 -13.24 -7.35
C MET A 101 1.36 -13.44 -8.87
N GLN A 102 0.15 -13.73 -9.34
CA GLN A 102 -0.11 -13.92 -10.77
C GLN A 102 0.08 -12.64 -11.58
N TYR A 103 0.09 -11.48 -10.92
CA TYR A 103 0.25 -10.16 -11.54
C TYR A 103 1.62 -9.54 -11.29
N GLN A 104 2.51 -10.23 -10.55
CA GLN A 104 3.87 -9.75 -10.30
C GLN A 104 4.76 -9.86 -11.53
N ASN A 105 5.82 -9.05 -11.56
CA ASN A 105 6.82 -9.01 -12.65
C ASN A 105 6.24 -8.64 -14.03
N LYS A 106 5.13 -7.91 -14.05
CA LYS A 106 4.46 -7.44 -15.27
C LYS A 106 4.34 -5.91 -15.32
N GLY A 107 4.99 -5.20 -14.40
CA GLY A 107 4.93 -3.74 -14.30
C GLY A 107 3.65 -3.19 -13.69
N ILE A 108 2.76 -4.04 -13.21
CA ILE A 108 1.46 -3.63 -12.66
C ILE A 108 1.60 -2.85 -11.36
N GLY A 109 2.45 -3.32 -10.44
CA GLY A 109 2.71 -2.61 -9.19
C GLY A 109 3.28 -1.22 -9.44
N SER A 110 4.24 -1.10 -10.35
CA SER A 110 4.82 0.19 -10.74
C SER A 110 3.79 1.14 -11.36
N LYS A 111 2.89 0.60 -12.16
CA LYS A 111 1.80 1.39 -12.75
C LYS A 111 0.85 1.92 -11.68
N ILE A 112 0.44 1.09 -10.73
CA ILE A 112 -0.43 1.50 -9.63
C ILE A 112 0.23 2.64 -8.82
N ILE A 113 1.52 2.50 -8.48
CA ILE A 113 2.24 3.52 -7.72
C ILE A 113 2.39 4.83 -8.51
N ALA A 114 2.66 4.76 -9.81
CA ALA A 114 2.74 5.94 -10.66
C ALA A 114 1.39 6.68 -10.74
N GLU A 115 0.31 5.96 -10.94
CA GLU A 115 -1.05 6.54 -11.00
C GLU A 115 -1.46 7.14 -9.64
N LEU A 116 -1.12 6.47 -8.54
CA LEU A 116 -1.32 7.00 -7.19
C LEU A 116 -0.62 8.35 -7.01
N GLY A 117 0.65 8.43 -7.39
CA GLY A 117 1.42 9.68 -7.27
C GLY A 117 0.79 10.83 -8.07
N MET A 118 0.38 10.56 -9.31
CA MET A 118 -0.29 11.56 -10.14
C MET A 118 -1.61 12.03 -9.53
N TYR A 119 -2.40 11.12 -8.99
CA TYR A 119 -3.68 11.45 -8.37
C TYR A 119 -3.51 12.26 -7.09
N LEU A 120 -2.61 11.84 -6.20
CA LEU A 120 -2.34 12.56 -4.95
C LEU A 120 -1.82 13.98 -5.18
N LYS A 121 -1.05 14.18 -6.24
CA LYS A 121 -0.55 15.50 -6.62
C LYS A 121 -1.69 16.50 -6.89
N LEU A 122 -2.82 16.04 -7.43
CA LEU A 122 -3.99 16.89 -7.66
C LEU A 122 -4.56 17.46 -6.35
N PHE A 123 -4.35 16.77 -5.23
CA PHE A 123 -4.77 17.20 -3.90
C PHE A 123 -3.65 17.88 -3.11
N HIS A 124 -2.57 18.30 -3.81
CA HIS A 124 -1.44 19.02 -3.24
C HIS A 124 -0.57 18.22 -2.28
N TYR A 125 -0.66 16.87 -2.28
CA TYR A 125 0.32 16.05 -1.60
C TYR A 125 1.67 16.18 -2.28
N LYS A 126 2.73 16.18 -1.45
CA LYS A 126 4.09 16.44 -1.93
C LYS A 126 4.98 15.22 -1.88
N LYS A 127 4.63 14.26 -1.04
CA LYS A 127 5.48 13.09 -0.78
C LYS A 127 4.65 11.86 -0.47
N ILE A 128 5.21 10.70 -0.86
CA ILE A 128 4.72 9.40 -0.44
C ILE A 128 5.85 8.73 0.35
N GLN A 129 5.53 8.17 1.51
CA GLN A 129 6.47 7.42 2.34
C GLN A 129 6.02 5.97 2.51
N ILE A 130 7.00 5.08 2.70
CA ILE A 130 6.80 3.66 3.00
C ILE A 130 7.91 3.15 3.91
N LYS A 131 7.57 2.21 4.80
CA LYS A 131 8.56 1.43 5.55
C LYS A 131 8.75 0.09 4.88
N VAL A 132 10.01 -0.30 4.71
CA VAL A 132 10.42 -1.56 4.10
C VAL A 132 11.15 -2.40 5.13
N ASP A 133 10.85 -3.70 5.19
CA ASP A 133 11.56 -4.63 6.06
C ASP A 133 13.01 -4.79 5.60
N LYS A 134 13.94 -4.70 6.55
CA LYS A 134 15.37 -4.89 6.26
C LYS A 134 15.64 -6.28 5.70
N GLY A 135 16.50 -6.31 4.71
CA GLY A 135 16.95 -7.56 4.10
C GLY A 135 16.03 -8.12 3.03
N ASN A 136 14.85 -7.53 2.80
CA ASN A 136 13.95 -7.96 1.74
C ASN A 136 14.34 -7.29 0.41
N PRO A 137 15.08 -7.98 -0.49
CA PRO A 137 15.55 -7.37 -1.72
C PRO A 137 14.41 -7.08 -2.70
N GLN A 138 13.38 -7.93 -2.74
CA GLN A 138 12.24 -7.75 -3.64
C GLN A 138 11.54 -6.42 -3.36
N SER A 139 11.25 -6.15 -2.09
CA SER A 139 10.58 -4.92 -1.67
C SER A 139 11.48 -3.70 -1.86
N TYR A 140 12.71 -3.77 -1.40
CA TYR A 140 13.68 -2.67 -1.49
C TYR A 140 13.89 -2.21 -2.94
N PHE A 141 14.15 -3.14 -3.85
CA PHE A 141 14.39 -2.81 -5.26
C PHE A 141 13.14 -2.36 -5.98
N PHE A 142 11.97 -2.88 -5.61
CA PHE A 142 10.70 -2.38 -6.15
C PHE A 142 10.52 -0.89 -5.86
N TRP A 143 10.74 -0.46 -4.61
CA TRP A 143 10.58 0.94 -4.25
C TRP A 143 11.66 1.84 -4.85
N LEU A 144 12.91 1.39 -4.90
CA LEU A 144 13.98 2.12 -5.61
C LEU A 144 13.63 2.34 -7.08
N LYS A 145 13.17 1.31 -7.76
CA LYS A 145 12.77 1.37 -9.17
C LYS A 145 11.62 2.37 -9.39
N ASN A 146 10.79 2.58 -8.40
CA ASN A 146 9.68 3.53 -8.44
C ASN A 146 10.03 4.91 -7.87
N ASN A 147 11.31 5.25 -7.87
CA ASN A 147 11.84 6.58 -7.49
C ASN A 147 11.69 6.92 -6.00
N PHE A 148 11.59 5.92 -5.15
CA PHE A 148 11.70 6.11 -3.71
C PHE A 148 13.18 6.05 -3.32
N ASN A 149 13.57 6.92 -2.37
CA ASN A 149 14.92 6.98 -1.82
C ASN A 149 14.88 6.75 -0.33
N VAL A 150 15.94 6.13 0.20
CA VAL A 150 16.08 5.91 1.64
C VAL A 150 16.30 7.25 2.33
N ILE A 151 15.48 7.56 3.33
CA ILE A 151 15.63 8.77 4.15
C ILE A 151 16.03 8.46 5.60
N ARG A 152 15.79 7.24 6.07
CA ARG A 152 16.20 6.78 7.39
C ARG A 152 16.26 5.26 7.44
N GLU A 153 17.22 4.75 8.20
CA GLU A 153 17.34 3.31 8.43
C GLU A 153 17.56 3.06 9.92
N ASP A 154 16.59 2.41 10.55
CA ASP A 154 16.66 1.94 11.95
C ASP A 154 16.19 0.49 12.01
N LYS A 155 15.08 0.16 12.70
CA LYS A 155 14.47 -1.18 12.63
C LYS A 155 13.94 -1.52 11.25
N HIS A 156 13.50 -0.50 10.52
CA HIS A 156 13.00 -0.59 9.16
C HIS A 156 13.72 0.42 8.28
N ILE A 157 13.58 0.29 6.98
CA ILE A 157 14.06 1.26 6.01
C ILE A 157 12.89 2.17 5.66
N LEU A 158 12.99 3.45 6.01
CA LEU A 158 12.01 4.45 5.61
C LEU A 158 12.41 5.03 4.26
N MET A 159 11.53 4.92 3.29
CA MET A 159 11.75 5.42 1.93
C MET A 159 10.71 6.47 1.57
N GLU A 160 11.08 7.39 0.69
CA GLU A 160 10.26 8.53 0.32
C GLU A 160 10.39 8.84 -1.16
N ARG A 161 9.29 9.22 -1.77
CA ARG A 161 9.23 9.74 -3.13
C ARG A 161 8.58 11.11 -3.13
N ALA A 162 9.22 12.10 -3.76
CA ALA A 162 8.59 13.40 -4.06
C ALA A 162 7.63 13.25 -5.25
N ILE A 163 6.48 13.91 -5.16
CA ILE A 163 5.47 13.89 -6.22
C ILE A 163 5.04 15.28 -6.66
#